data_06da2433f72596c3c50dec393e3582f4
#
_entry.id   06da2433f72596c3c50dec393e3582f4
#
_cell.length_a   1.000
_cell.length_b   1.000
_cell.length_c   1.000
_cell.angle_alpha   90.00
_cell.angle_beta   90.00
_cell.angle_gamma   90.00
#
_symmetry.space_group_name_H-M   'P 1'
#
loop_
_entity.id
_entity.type
_entity.pdbx_description
1 polymer ?
#
loop_
_entity_poly.entity_id
_entity_poly.type
_entity_poly.pdbx_seq_one_letter_code
_entity_poly.pdbx_strand_id
1 'polypeptide(L)'
;MPCQSVHRGRKMKRKTEIQAPMGENTVLLHTCCAPCSTAIIEALLQNGITPIIYYCNPNIYPQEEYEIRKNECTRYAQSLGLEIIDADYDHDNWLDTVRGLESEPERGGRCLKCFKLRLLRTAEYARSRGIRVITTTLASSRWKSLDQINEAGQWACNAVRQGTTIPPENEVKTIPP
;
A
#
# COMPACT_ATOMS: atom_id res chain seq x y z
N MET A 1 52.57 -8.35 -21.35
CA MET A 1 51.21 -8.86 -21.61
C MET A 1 50.23 -7.91 -20.93
N PRO A 2 49.35 -7.17 -21.66
CA PRO A 2 48.42 -6.28 -21.03
C PRO A 2 47.17 -7.05 -20.57
N CYS A 3 46.79 -6.81 -19.31
CA CYS A 3 45.59 -7.34 -18.67
C CYS A 3 44.35 -6.63 -19.24
N GLN A 4 43.53 -7.34 -19.98
CA GLN A 4 42.26 -6.83 -20.50
C GLN A 4 41.19 -6.85 -19.39
N SER A 5 40.78 -5.71 -18.90
CA SER A 5 39.65 -5.57 -17.98
C SER A 5 38.33 -5.83 -18.74
N VAL A 6 37.67 -6.93 -18.43
CA VAL A 6 36.35 -7.25 -18.95
C VAL A 6 35.32 -6.38 -18.21
N HIS A 7 34.91 -5.28 -18.83
CA HIS A 7 33.75 -4.52 -18.40
C HIS A 7 32.50 -5.37 -18.68
N ARG A 8 32.00 -6.06 -17.64
CA ARG A 8 30.65 -6.65 -17.68
C ARG A 8 29.65 -5.50 -17.75
N GLY A 9 29.10 -5.26 -18.92
CA GLY A 9 28.03 -4.30 -19.14
C GLY A 9 26.86 -4.64 -18.19
N ARG A 10 26.56 -3.71 -17.31
CA ARG A 10 25.38 -3.76 -16.42
C ARG A 10 24.15 -3.77 -17.32
N LYS A 11 23.47 -4.91 -17.49
CA LYS A 11 22.18 -4.96 -18.20
C LYS A 11 21.26 -3.94 -17.53
N MET A 12 20.92 -2.87 -18.24
CA MET A 12 19.90 -1.94 -17.80
C MET A 12 18.62 -2.72 -17.58
N LYS A 13 18.15 -2.79 -16.32
CA LYS A 13 16.82 -3.32 -16.02
C LYS A 13 15.81 -2.49 -16.80
N ARG A 14 14.93 -3.13 -17.56
CA ARG A 14 13.82 -2.44 -18.24
C ARG A 14 13.06 -1.65 -17.17
N LYS A 15 12.90 -0.36 -17.39
CA LYS A 15 12.10 0.50 -16.53
C LYS A 15 10.65 0.01 -16.62
N THR A 16 10.06 -0.36 -15.49
CA THR A 16 8.63 -0.68 -15.45
C THR A 16 7.86 0.62 -15.68
N GLU A 17 7.09 0.68 -16.74
CA GLU A 17 6.25 1.83 -17.02
C GLU A 17 4.97 1.74 -16.18
N ILE A 18 4.73 2.75 -15.35
CA ILE A 18 3.58 2.86 -14.47
C ILE A 18 2.89 4.20 -14.75
N GLN A 19 1.57 4.14 -14.94
CA GLN A 19 0.74 5.33 -15.08
C GLN A 19 -0.37 5.27 -14.03
N ALA A 20 -0.52 6.35 -13.27
CA ALA A 20 -1.65 6.48 -12.37
C ALA A 20 -2.94 6.76 -13.15
N PRO A 21 -4.08 6.21 -12.72
CA PRO A 21 -5.38 6.54 -13.29
C PRO A 21 -5.60 8.06 -13.34
N MET A 22 -6.34 8.53 -14.34
CA MET A 22 -6.70 9.95 -14.52
C MET A 22 -5.51 10.92 -14.66
N GLY A 23 -4.29 10.41 -14.92
CA GLY A 23 -3.09 11.23 -15.04
C GLY A 23 -2.61 11.83 -13.71
N GLU A 24 -3.01 11.26 -12.57
CA GLU A 24 -2.62 11.75 -11.26
C GLU A 24 -1.13 11.55 -11.00
N ASN A 25 -0.50 12.55 -10.39
CA ASN A 25 0.92 12.51 -10.02
C ASN A 25 1.11 12.19 -8.53
N THR A 26 0.04 12.11 -7.76
CA THR A 26 0.05 11.81 -6.33
C THR A 26 -0.88 10.64 -6.03
N VAL A 27 -0.39 9.69 -5.24
CA VAL A 27 -1.16 8.51 -4.82
C VAL A 27 -1.01 8.29 -3.33
N LEU A 28 -2.05 7.77 -2.67
CA LEU A 28 -1.92 7.28 -1.30
C LEU A 28 -1.50 5.82 -1.33
N LEU A 29 -0.30 5.52 -0.84
CA LEU A 29 0.28 4.18 -0.81
C LEU A 29 0.10 3.55 0.57
N HIS A 30 -0.84 2.61 0.68
CA HIS A 30 -0.93 1.76 1.86
C HIS A 30 0.31 0.87 1.97
N THR A 31 1.00 0.95 3.11
CA THR A 31 2.31 0.32 3.33
C THR A 31 2.28 -0.63 4.50
N CYS A 32 2.77 -1.85 4.33
CA CYS A 32 2.83 -2.84 5.41
C CYS A 32 4.18 -2.87 6.15
N CYS A 33 5.29 -2.58 5.48
CA CYS A 33 6.63 -2.53 6.07
C CYS A 33 7.62 -1.89 5.06
N ALA A 34 8.76 -1.43 5.54
CA ALA A 34 9.77 -0.79 4.69
C ALA A 34 10.30 -1.74 3.59
N PRO A 35 10.73 -2.98 3.88
CA PRO A 35 11.24 -3.89 2.84
C PRO A 35 10.24 -4.17 1.71
N CYS A 36 8.94 -4.29 2.04
CA CYS A 36 7.90 -4.53 1.05
C CYS A 36 7.62 -3.32 0.16
N SER A 37 7.97 -2.12 0.62
CA SER A 37 7.59 -0.85 0.01
C SER A 37 8.66 -0.28 -0.91
N THR A 38 9.94 -0.58 -0.65
CA THR A 38 11.08 0.05 -1.32
C THR A 38 10.97 -0.01 -2.85
N ALA A 39 10.78 -1.21 -3.42
CA ALA A 39 10.73 -1.37 -4.86
C ALA A 39 9.52 -0.66 -5.50
N ILE A 40 8.38 -0.64 -4.80
CA ILE A 40 7.16 0.02 -5.28
C ILE A 40 7.32 1.54 -5.23
N ILE A 41 7.85 2.08 -4.13
CA ILE A 41 8.12 3.52 -3.97
C ILE A 41 9.09 3.99 -5.05
N GLU A 42 10.21 3.27 -5.23
CA GLU A 42 11.19 3.60 -6.27
C GLU A 42 10.57 3.56 -7.68
N ALA A 43 9.74 2.56 -7.97
CA ALA A 43 9.07 2.45 -9.26
C ALA A 43 8.09 3.60 -9.51
N LEU A 44 7.30 4.01 -8.49
CA LEU A 44 6.41 5.17 -8.58
C LEU A 44 7.20 6.45 -8.84
N LEU A 45 8.23 6.73 -8.05
CA LEU A 45 9.07 7.93 -8.19
C LEU A 45 9.76 7.98 -9.56
N GLN A 46 10.27 6.86 -10.07
CA GLN A 46 10.88 6.78 -11.40
C GLN A 46 9.88 7.08 -12.53
N ASN A 47 8.59 6.93 -12.29
CA ASN A 47 7.53 7.26 -13.25
C ASN A 47 6.87 8.62 -12.98
N GLY A 48 7.46 9.46 -12.11
CA GLY A 48 6.94 10.80 -11.81
C GLY A 48 5.70 10.82 -10.93
N ILE A 49 5.43 9.71 -10.22
CA ILE A 49 4.32 9.57 -9.28
C ILE A 49 4.86 9.68 -7.86
N THR A 50 4.38 10.65 -7.09
CA THR A 50 4.77 10.87 -5.69
C THR A 50 3.82 10.14 -4.76
N PRO A 51 4.27 9.10 -4.04
CA PRO A 51 3.44 8.45 -3.04
C PRO A 51 3.42 9.25 -1.73
N ILE A 52 2.23 9.40 -1.14
CA ILE A 52 2.05 9.69 0.28
C ILE A 52 1.91 8.35 0.98
N ILE A 53 2.77 8.08 1.95
CA ILE A 53 2.81 6.78 2.62
C ILE A 53 1.74 6.73 3.70
N TYR A 54 0.89 5.71 3.67
CA TYR A 54 -0.14 5.48 4.68
C TYR A 54 0.13 4.17 5.41
N TYR A 55 0.63 4.26 6.64
CA TYR A 55 0.97 3.10 7.46
C TYR A 55 -0.26 2.68 8.27
N CYS A 56 -0.99 1.65 7.81
CA CYS A 56 -2.20 1.13 8.42
C CYS A 56 -2.10 -0.39 8.61
N ASN A 57 -1.65 -0.82 9.78
CA ASN A 57 -1.35 -2.23 10.07
C ASN A 57 -1.87 -2.68 11.44
N PRO A 58 -3.18 -2.58 11.72
CA PRO A 58 -3.74 -2.97 13.03
C PRO A 58 -3.60 -4.47 13.32
N ASN A 59 -3.26 -5.27 12.31
CA ASN A 59 -3.04 -6.71 12.41
C ASN A 59 -1.68 -7.10 13.00
N ILE A 60 -0.76 -6.16 13.18
CA ILE A 60 0.56 -6.45 13.75
C ILE A 60 0.44 -6.53 15.28
N TYR A 61 0.97 -7.59 15.86
CA TYR A 61 1.02 -7.81 17.29
C TYR A 61 2.36 -8.46 17.67
N PRO A 62 2.97 -8.13 18.81
CA PRO A 62 2.52 -7.12 19.78
C PRO A 62 2.70 -5.66 19.26
N GLN A 63 2.22 -4.67 20.03
CA GLN A 63 2.30 -3.26 19.64
C GLN A 63 3.75 -2.79 19.44
N GLU A 64 4.69 -3.33 20.19
CA GLU A 64 6.12 -3.03 20.03
C GLU A 64 6.62 -3.36 18.62
N GLU A 65 6.16 -4.47 18.04
CA GLU A 65 6.50 -4.86 16.66
C GLU A 65 5.86 -3.89 15.64
N TYR A 66 4.64 -3.42 15.91
CA TYR A 66 4.01 -2.37 15.10
C TYR A 66 4.88 -1.10 15.08
N GLU A 67 5.33 -0.63 16.26
CA GLU A 67 6.15 0.56 16.39
C GLU A 67 7.52 0.41 15.69
N ILE A 68 8.17 -0.75 15.82
CA ILE A 68 9.45 -1.02 15.15
C ILE A 68 9.28 -0.88 13.64
N ARG A 69 8.29 -1.53 13.04
CA ARG A 69 8.05 -1.49 11.59
C ARG A 69 7.60 -0.11 11.11
N LYS A 70 6.80 0.60 11.91
CA LYS A 70 6.40 1.98 11.63
C LYS A 70 7.62 2.90 11.58
N ASN A 71 8.49 2.81 12.57
CA ASN A 71 9.69 3.63 12.64
C ASN A 71 10.64 3.37 11.47
N GLU A 72 10.76 2.14 11.01
CA GLU A 72 11.54 1.81 9.80
C GLU A 72 10.92 2.43 8.54
N CYS A 73 9.60 2.33 8.37
CA CYS A 73 8.89 2.97 7.27
C CYS A 73 9.06 4.48 7.30
N THR A 74 8.97 5.08 8.50
CA THR A 74 9.12 6.53 8.71
C THR A 74 10.52 7.00 8.31
N ARG A 75 11.56 6.33 8.78
CA ARG A 75 12.95 6.66 8.42
C ARG A 75 13.18 6.56 6.90
N TYR A 76 12.63 5.52 6.28
CA TYR A 76 12.77 5.33 4.84
C TYR A 76 12.03 6.43 4.05
N ALA A 77 10.78 6.71 4.39
CA ALA A 77 10.00 7.76 3.75
C ALA A 77 10.70 9.14 3.89
N GLN A 78 11.15 9.48 5.10
CA GLN A 78 11.87 10.73 5.36
C GLN A 78 13.18 10.85 4.58
N SER A 79 13.91 9.75 4.42
CA SER A 79 15.16 9.75 3.62
C SER A 79 14.92 10.06 2.14
N LEU A 80 13.69 9.88 1.66
CA LEU A 80 13.25 10.20 0.29
C LEU A 80 12.48 11.52 0.20
N GLY A 81 12.29 12.24 1.32
CA GLY A 81 11.49 13.46 1.39
C GLY A 81 9.99 13.23 1.18
N LEU A 82 9.49 12.01 1.47
CA LEU A 82 8.09 11.65 1.31
C LEU A 82 7.28 11.87 2.60
N GLU A 83 6.03 12.29 2.44
CA GLU A 83 5.06 12.35 3.52
C GLU A 83 4.69 10.93 3.98
N ILE A 84 4.63 10.71 5.28
CA ILE A 84 4.14 9.48 5.89
C ILE A 84 3.11 9.78 6.97
N ILE A 85 2.01 9.02 6.94
CA ILE A 85 0.89 9.12 7.87
C ILE A 85 0.79 7.82 8.65
N ASP A 86 0.75 7.92 9.97
CA ASP A 86 0.38 6.84 10.88
C ASP A 86 -1.15 6.80 11.02
N ALA A 87 -1.74 5.66 10.73
CA ALA A 87 -3.19 5.46 10.75
C ALA A 87 -3.70 4.98 12.12
N ASP A 88 -3.08 5.31 13.19
CA ASP A 88 -3.36 4.87 14.55
C ASP A 88 -3.46 3.34 14.72
N TYR A 89 -2.90 2.83 15.77
CA TYR A 89 -2.91 1.41 16.10
C TYR A 89 -4.24 1.03 16.74
N ASP A 90 -5.13 0.41 15.96
CA ASP A 90 -6.47 -0.01 16.39
C ASP A 90 -6.60 -1.55 16.27
N HIS A 91 -5.84 -2.24 17.11
CA HIS A 91 -5.75 -3.71 17.10
C HIS A 91 -7.05 -4.39 17.57
N ASP A 92 -7.75 -3.80 18.54
CA ASP A 92 -8.99 -4.36 19.06
C ASP A 92 -10.08 -4.39 17.98
N ASN A 93 -10.23 -3.34 17.20
CA ASN A 93 -11.15 -3.33 16.07
C ASN A 93 -10.77 -4.35 14.98
N TRP A 94 -9.46 -4.57 14.77
CA TRP A 94 -9.03 -5.63 13.87
C TRP A 94 -9.38 -7.01 14.41
N LEU A 95 -9.18 -7.28 15.71
CA LEU A 95 -9.58 -8.53 16.34
C LEU A 95 -11.09 -8.77 16.20
N ASP A 96 -11.92 -7.75 16.45
CA ASP A 96 -13.36 -7.84 16.26
C ASP A 96 -13.75 -8.13 14.80
N THR A 97 -13.07 -7.50 13.86
CA THR A 97 -13.29 -7.69 12.42
C THR A 97 -13.03 -9.13 11.97
N VAL A 98 -12.01 -9.79 12.53
CA VAL A 98 -11.63 -11.16 12.15
C VAL A 98 -12.14 -12.24 13.10
N ARG A 99 -12.95 -11.86 14.08
CA ARG A 99 -13.52 -12.78 15.08
C ARG A 99 -14.20 -13.97 14.41
N GLY A 100 -13.91 -15.18 14.91
CA GLY A 100 -14.41 -16.44 14.39
C GLY A 100 -13.68 -16.97 13.15
N LEU A 101 -12.63 -16.29 12.70
CA LEU A 101 -11.81 -16.70 11.55
C LEU A 101 -10.34 -16.96 11.94
N GLU A 102 -10.06 -17.12 13.25
CA GLU A 102 -8.70 -17.23 13.78
C GLU A 102 -7.96 -18.46 13.22
N SER A 103 -8.70 -19.56 13.02
CA SER A 103 -8.18 -20.83 12.52
C SER A 103 -8.09 -20.89 10.99
N GLU A 104 -8.56 -19.88 10.27
CA GLU A 104 -8.50 -19.91 8.83
C GLU A 104 -7.08 -19.85 8.29
N PRO A 105 -6.78 -20.60 7.22
CA PRO A 105 -5.46 -20.58 6.60
C PRO A 105 -5.15 -19.24 5.95
N GLU A 106 -3.91 -19.05 5.54
CA GLU A 106 -3.54 -17.96 4.65
C GLU A 106 -4.39 -18.00 3.37
N ARG A 107 -4.75 -16.81 2.85
CA ARG A 107 -5.67 -16.63 1.72
C ARG A 107 -7.12 -17.05 2.01
N GLY A 108 -7.47 -17.32 3.25
CA GLY A 108 -8.85 -17.55 3.70
C GLY A 108 -9.65 -16.26 3.95
N GLY A 109 -10.84 -16.38 4.51
CA GLY A 109 -11.74 -15.26 4.81
C GLY A 109 -11.15 -14.23 5.77
N ARG A 110 -10.30 -14.69 6.72
CA ARG A 110 -9.57 -13.79 7.63
C ARG A 110 -8.69 -12.80 6.87
N CYS A 111 -7.94 -13.27 5.85
CA CYS A 111 -7.10 -12.41 5.04
C CYS A 111 -7.92 -11.37 4.28
N LEU A 112 -9.02 -11.79 3.66
CA LEU A 112 -9.92 -10.89 2.92
C LEU A 112 -10.50 -9.80 3.82
N LYS A 113 -11.00 -10.16 5.02
CA LYS A 113 -11.52 -9.18 5.99
C LYS A 113 -10.43 -8.20 6.46
N CYS A 114 -9.23 -8.71 6.74
CA CYS A 114 -8.07 -7.88 7.09
C CYS A 114 -7.74 -6.87 5.98
N PHE A 115 -7.72 -7.30 4.72
CA PHE A 115 -7.45 -6.40 3.59
C PHE A 115 -8.57 -5.37 3.42
N LYS A 116 -9.84 -5.77 3.53
CA LYS A 116 -11.00 -4.86 3.45
C LYS A 116 -10.92 -3.76 4.52
N LEU A 117 -10.66 -4.10 5.78
CA LEU A 117 -10.50 -3.12 6.85
C LEU A 117 -9.39 -2.10 6.54
N ARG A 118 -8.22 -2.59 6.17
CA ARG A 118 -7.04 -1.73 5.94
C ARG A 118 -7.20 -0.85 4.72
N LEU A 119 -7.72 -1.38 3.62
CA LEU A 119 -7.92 -0.62 2.39
C LEU A 119 -9.13 0.32 2.48
N LEU A 120 -10.14 0.00 3.29
CA LEU A 120 -11.23 0.94 3.58
C LEU A 120 -10.71 2.17 4.32
N ARG A 121 -9.93 1.99 5.39
CA ARG A 121 -9.29 3.12 6.12
C ARG A 121 -8.39 3.94 5.20
N THR A 122 -7.69 3.27 4.27
CA THR A 122 -6.88 3.96 3.27
C THR A 122 -7.73 4.80 2.32
N ALA A 123 -8.84 4.27 1.82
CA ALA A 123 -9.73 4.97 0.91
C ALA A 123 -10.46 6.14 1.61
N GLU A 124 -10.89 5.96 2.85
CA GLU A 124 -11.51 7.01 3.67
C GLU A 124 -10.54 8.17 3.92
N TYR A 125 -9.29 7.86 4.26
CA TYR A 125 -8.25 8.87 4.43
C TYR A 125 -7.95 9.59 3.11
N ALA A 126 -7.80 8.86 2.00
CA ALA A 126 -7.59 9.44 0.69
C ALA A 126 -8.69 10.45 0.34
N ARG A 127 -9.96 10.06 0.59
CA ARG A 127 -11.11 10.93 0.37
C ARG A 127 -11.04 12.21 1.21
N SER A 128 -10.74 12.08 2.51
CA SER A 128 -10.65 13.23 3.42
C SER A 128 -9.57 14.23 3.01
N ARG A 129 -8.54 13.76 2.29
CA ARG A 129 -7.43 14.58 1.79
C ARG A 129 -7.59 14.99 0.32
N GLY A 130 -8.67 14.59 -0.35
CA GLY A 130 -8.87 14.86 -1.77
C GLY A 130 -7.91 14.08 -2.70
N ILE A 131 -7.30 12.99 -2.20
CA ILE A 131 -6.42 12.12 -2.98
C ILE A 131 -7.29 11.13 -3.76
N ARG A 132 -7.16 11.13 -5.09
CA ARG A 132 -8.07 10.41 -5.99
C ARG A 132 -7.64 8.97 -6.28
N VAL A 133 -6.41 8.61 -5.96
CA VAL A 133 -5.84 7.29 -6.27
C VAL A 133 -5.23 6.68 -5.03
N ILE A 134 -5.59 5.43 -4.74
CA ILE A 134 -4.94 4.60 -3.72
C ILE A 134 -4.23 3.41 -4.36
N THR A 135 -3.17 2.95 -3.72
CA THR A 135 -2.47 1.72 -4.06
C THR A 135 -1.92 1.05 -2.80
N THR A 136 -1.38 -0.16 -2.92
CA THR A 136 -0.93 -0.92 -1.75
C THR A 136 0.31 -1.76 -2.03
N THR A 137 1.13 -1.95 -1.01
CA THR A 137 2.26 -2.88 -1.04
C THR A 137 1.88 -4.33 -0.64
N LEU A 138 0.61 -4.61 -0.37
CA LEU A 138 0.17 -5.96 0.02
C LEU A 138 0.52 -7.02 -1.01
N ALA A 139 0.45 -6.69 -2.28
CA ALA A 139 0.72 -7.59 -3.39
C ALA A 139 2.21 -7.94 -3.59
N SER A 140 3.13 -7.25 -2.94
CA SER A 140 4.55 -7.62 -2.98
C SER A 140 4.86 -8.94 -2.27
N SER A 141 3.94 -9.46 -1.47
CA SER A 141 4.07 -10.72 -0.77
C SER A 141 3.48 -11.89 -1.56
N ARG A 142 4.33 -12.86 -1.94
CA ARG A 142 3.90 -14.11 -2.60
C ARG A 142 2.91 -14.97 -1.78
N TRP A 143 2.79 -14.71 -0.49
CA TRP A 143 1.88 -15.43 0.41
C TRP A 143 0.46 -14.90 0.39
N LYS A 144 0.24 -13.71 -0.17
CA LYS A 144 -1.08 -13.09 -0.25
C LYS A 144 -1.75 -13.38 -1.59
N SER A 145 -3.08 -13.39 -1.60
CA SER A 145 -3.87 -13.52 -2.82
C SER A 145 -4.05 -12.15 -3.47
N LEU A 146 -3.59 -12.03 -4.71
CA LEU A 146 -3.77 -10.81 -5.52
C LEU A 146 -5.25 -10.54 -5.77
N ASP A 147 -6.03 -11.58 -6.03
CA ASP A 147 -7.49 -11.44 -6.27
C ASP A 147 -8.21 -10.87 -5.06
N GLN A 148 -7.88 -11.36 -3.84
CA GLN A 148 -8.44 -10.82 -2.61
C GLN A 148 -8.02 -9.36 -2.34
N ILE A 149 -6.79 -8.99 -2.70
CA ILE A 149 -6.31 -7.61 -2.55
C ILE A 149 -7.07 -6.69 -3.51
N ASN A 150 -7.24 -7.11 -4.77
CA ASN A 150 -7.99 -6.36 -5.77
C ASN A 150 -9.48 -6.24 -5.39
N GLU A 151 -10.10 -7.34 -4.95
CA GLU A 151 -11.47 -7.32 -4.43
C GLU A 151 -11.63 -6.33 -3.29
N ALA A 152 -10.73 -6.39 -2.30
CA ALA A 152 -10.77 -5.51 -1.14
C ALA A 152 -10.57 -4.03 -1.52
N GLY A 153 -9.67 -3.74 -2.47
CA GLY A 153 -9.42 -2.38 -2.96
C GLY A 153 -10.61 -1.80 -3.69
N GLN A 154 -11.18 -2.55 -4.61
CA GLN A 154 -12.39 -2.13 -5.34
C GLN A 154 -13.58 -1.94 -4.40
N TRP A 155 -13.79 -2.88 -3.48
CA TRP A 155 -14.84 -2.77 -2.46
C TRP A 155 -14.66 -1.50 -1.61
N ALA A 156 -13.45 -1.22 -1.15
CA ALA A 156 -13.15 -0.04 -0.33
C ALA A 156 -13.45 1.26 -1.08
N CYS A 157 -13.00 1.38 -2.33
CA CYS A 157 -13.29 2.54 -3.17
C CYS A 157 -14.78 2.73 -3.42
N ASN A 158 -15.52 1.63 -3.66
CA ASN A 158 -16.97 1.68 -3.87
C ASN A 158 -17.72 2.07 -2.59
N ALA A 159 -17.33 1.52 -1.44
CA ALA A 159 -17.93 1.85 -0.14
C ALA A 159 -17.79 3.34 0.19
N VAL A 160 -16.59 3.89 -0.04
CA VAL A 160 -16.32 5.32 0.16
C VAL A 160 -17.11 6.20 -0.80
N ARG A 161 -17.30 5.77 -2.06
CA ARG A 161 -18.10 6.49 -3.05
C ARG A 161 -19.58 6.51 -2.70
N GLN A 162 -20.14 5.39 -2.27
CA GLN A 162 -21.57 5.26 -1.94
C GLN A 162 -21.94 5.99 -0.66
N GLY A 163 -21.02 6.14 0.30
CA GLY A 163 -21.22 6.89 1.53
C GLY A 163 -21.15 8.41 1.38
N THR A 164 -21.07 8.94 0.14
CA THR A 164 -20.82 10.37 -0.09
C THR A 164 -21.73 10.98 -1.15
N THR A 165 -22.21 12.17 -0.85
CA THR A 165 -22.77 13.16 -1.79
C THR A 165 -21.68 13.95 -2.55
N ILE A 166 -20.49 13.38 -2.79
CA ILE A 166 -19.40 14.05 -3.51
C ILE A 166 -19.59 13.88 -5.01
N PRO A 167 -19.35 14.93 -5.83
CA PRO A 167 -19.43 14.85 -7.27
C PRO A 167 -18.52 13.75 -7.87
N PRO A 168 -18.86 13.16 -9.02
CA PRO A 168 -18.11 12.07 -9.64
C PRO A 168 -16.65 12.40 -9.97
N GLU A 169 -16.27 13.65 -10.00
CA GLU A 169 -14.89 14.14 -10.20
C GLU A 169 -13.91 13.72 -9.12
N ASN A 170 -14.39 13.32 -7.93
CA ASN A 170 -13.55 12.95 -6.78
C ASN A 170 -13.50 11.42 -6.53
N GLU A 171 -13.62 10.62 -7.58
CA GLU A 171 -13.48 9.16 -7.45
C GLU A 171 -12.08 8.75 -6.96
N VAL A 172 -12.04 7.95 -5.88
CA VAL A 172 -10.83 7.25 -5.46
C VAL A 172 -10.70 5.95 -6.26
N LYS A 173 -9.58 5.77 -6.93
CA LYS A 173 -9.30 4.58 -7.76
C LYS A 173 -8.06 3.84 -7.25
N THR A 174 -8.02 2.52 -7.47
CA THR A 174 -6.85 1.70 -7.19
C THR A 174 -5.96 1.60 -8.42
N ILE A 175 -4.65 1.63 -8.20
CA ILE A 175 -3.68 1.11 -9.17
C ILE A 175 -3.49 -0.37 -8.83
N PRO A 176 -3.64 -1.30 -9.80
CA PRO A 176 -3.28 -2.70 -9.58
C PRO A 176 -1.83 -2.82 -9.12
N PRO A 177 -1.53 -3.73 -8.22
CA PRO A 177 -0.19 -3.97 -7.71
C PRO A 177 0.75 -4.54 -8.78
#